data_2f8faf5f67892b13f2d99e8b8521a23a
#
_entry.id   2f8faf5f67892b13f2d99e8b8521a23a
#
_cell.length_a   1.000
_cell.length_b   1.000
_cell.length_c   1.000
_cell.angle_alpha   90.00
_cell.angle_beta   90.00
_cell.angle_gamma   90.00
#
_symmetry.space_group_name_H-M   'P 1'
#
loop_
_entity.id
_entity.type
_entity.pdbx_description
1 polymer ?
#
loop_
_entity_poly.entity_id
_entity_poly.type
_entity_poly.pdbx_seq_one_letter_code
_entity_poly.pdbx_strand_id
1 'polypeptide(L)'
;FALIFVGAGTTLSLAKTLAPALRDAPSVNVYGGLTLVAVALANGLVIAVMASAVGHISGGHFNPAVTLGFFITRRIAPSLAVAYWSMQITGAVAAAALLRWLYPAATRDLTNLGSPGLSGGVSVWQGLVIEAVLTFFLVWVIFATAADPGGAFKSIAGLAIGLTVTLDVLMGGPMTGAAMNPARAFGPQLLSRHWTDAWVWYVGPFVGGALAAVVYEYLYLRPPPIPVGPPDTGVIEPRPGDAAVS
;
A
#
# COMPACT_ATOMS: atom_id res chain seq x y z
N PHE A 1 -3.30 -1.63 12.47
CA PHE A 1 -3.10 -0.79 13.67
C PHE A 1 -1.85 0.09 13.51
N ALA A 2 -0.63 -0.50 13.41
CA ALA A 2 0.62 0.23 13.46
C ALA A 2 0.72 1.37 12.44
N LEU A 3 0.31 1.15 11.18
CA LEU A 3 0.33 2.18 10.14
C LEU A 3 -0.48 3.42 10.52
N ILE A 4 -1.70 3.23 11.03
CA ILE A 4 -2.56 4.35 11.42
C ILE A 4 -2.03 5.00 12.71
N PHE A 5 -1.66 4.21 13.70
CA PHE A 5 -1.15 4.75 14.95
C PHE A 5 0.10 5.62 14.74
N VAL A 6 1.06 5.15 13.95
CA VAL A 6 2.30 5.91 13.66
C VAL A 6 2.04 6.99 12.61
N GLY A 7 1.47 6.66 11.46
CA GLY A 7 1.31 7.60 10.35
C GLY A 7 0.37 8.76 10.66
N ALA A 8 -0.89 8.48 11.04
CA ALA A 8 -1.82 9.52 11.46
C ALA A 8 -1.38 10.16 12.79
N GLY A 9 -0.85 9.36 13.72
CA GLY A 9 -0.29 9.87 14.98
C GLY A 9 0.82 10.90 14.78
N THR A 10 1.72 10.69 13.82
CA THR A 10 2.74 11.68 13.46
C THR A 10 2.12 12.98 12.96
N THR A 11 1.09 12.91 12.14
CA THR A 11 0.35 14.11 11.69
C THR A 11 -0.23 14.90 12.88
N LEU A 12 -0.84 14.21 13.83
CA LEU A 12 -1.38 14.84 15.03
C LEU A 12 -0.27 15.42 15.93
N SER A 13 0.83 14.69 16.09
CA SER A 13 1.98 15.17 16.89
C SER A 13 2.59 16.44 16.32
N LEU A 14 2.78 16.48 14.99
CA LEU A 14 3.31 17.66 14.31
C LEU A 14 2.34 18.83 14.40
N ALA A 15 1.04 18.61 14.19
CA ALA A 15 0.04 19.66 14.34
C ALA A 15 0.03 20.22 15.77
N LYS A 16 0.09 19.36 16.79
CA LYS A 16 0.16 19.79 18.20
C LYS A 16 1.40 20.64 18.50
N THR A 17 2.55 20.26 17.94
CA THR A 17 3.84 20.92 18.20
C THR A 17 3.98 22.22 17.41
N LEU A 18 3.51 22.26 16.16
CA LEU A 18 3.73 23.38 15.25
C LEU A 18 2.60 24.44 15.32
N ALA A 19 1.40 24.10 15.78
CA ALA A 19 0.30 25.04 15.85
C ALA A 19 0.59 26.34 16.62
N PRO A 20 1.32 26.33 17.75
CA PRO A 20 1.75 27.56 18.41
C PRO A 20 2.73 28.39 17.57
N ALA A 21 3.70 27.73 16.94
CA ALA A 21 4.73 28.41 16.14
C ALA A 21 4.18 29.01 14.83
N LEU A 22 3.15 28.38 14.24
CA LEU A 22 2.52 28.87 13.01
C LEU A 22 1.63 30.09 13.23
N ARG A 23 1.21 30.38 14.48
CA ARG A 23 0.48 31.60 14.80
C ARG A 23 1.33 32.87 14.66
N ASP A 24 2.63 32.75 14.89
CA ASP A 24 3.57 33.88 14.99
C ASP A 24 4.51 34.00 13.79
N ALA A 25 4.51 33.09 12.83
CA ALA A 25 5.43 33.04 11.71
C ALA A 25 4.74 32.96 10.34
N PRO A 26 4.90 33.99 9.48
CA PRO A 26 4.31 33.98 8.14
C PRO A 26 5.03 33.07 7.11
N SER A 27 6.12 32.40 7.45
CA SER A 27 6.89 31.54 6.55
C SER A 27 6.38 30.10 6.54
N VAL A 28 5.21 29.86 6.04
CA VAL A 28 4.49 28.58 6.00
C VAL A 28 5.23 27.47 5.21
N ASN A 29 6.09 27.84 4.24
CA ASN A 29 6.64 26.87 3.27
C ASN A 29 7.71 25.92 3.85
N VAL A 30 8.55 26.37 4.76
CA VAL A 30 9.62 25.52 5.32
C VAL A 30 9.03 24.49 6.27
N TYR A 31 8.10 24.90 7.13
CA TYR A 31 7.43 23.98 8.07
C TYR A 31 6.53 22.97 7.33
N GLY A 32 5.88 23.39 6.24
CA GLY A 32 5.09 22.49 5.40
C GLY A 32 5.93 21.38 4.77
N GLY A 33 7.09 21.72 4.20
CA GLY A 33 8.03 20.73 3.64
C GLY A 33 8.57 19.75 4.67
N LEU A 34 9.04 20.22 5.84
CA LEU A 34 9.53 19.36 6.91
C LEU A 34 8.42 18.45 7.46
N THR A 35 7.21 18.94 7.59
CA THR A 35 6.05 18.15 8.03
C THR A 35 5.76 17.04 7.02
N LEU A 36 5.79 17.35 5.72
CA LEU A 36 5.59 16.36 4.67
C LEU A 36 6.65 15.23 4.73
N VAL A 37 7.94 15.61 4.85
CA VAL A 37 9.03 14.64 4.96
C VAL A 37 8.86 13.76 6.19
N ALA A 38 8.54 14.35 7.35
CA ALA A 38 8.34 13.60 8.59
C ALA A 38 7.17 12.63 8.50
N VAL A 39 6.03 13.05 7.93
CA VAL A 39 4.86 12.19 7.72
C VAL A 39 5.17 11.09 6.70
N ALA A 40 5.85 11.41 5.60
CA ALA A 40 6.24 10.44 4.59
C ALA A 40 7.14 9.35 5.18
N LEU A 41 8.18 9.75 5.90
CA LEU A 41 9.09 8.81 6.58
C LEU A 41 8.35 7.97 7.64
N ALA A 42 7.49 8.57 8.45
CA ALA A 42 6.75 7.83 9.47
C ALA A 42 5.86 6.74 8.85
N ASN A 43 5.13 7.06 7.77
CA ASN A 43 4.30 6.08 7.06
C ASN A 43 5.14 4.99 6.38
N GLY A 44 6.22 5.36 5.70
CA GLY A 44 7.08 4.40 5.03
C GLY A 44 7.85 3.51 6.00
N LEU A 45 8.48 4.08 7.03
CA LEU A 45 9.27 3.32 7.99
C LEU A 45 8.42 2.36 8.82
N VAL A 46 7.21 2.74 9.23
CA VAL A 46 6.34 1.80 9.95
C VAL A 46 5.97 0.61 9.08
N ILE A 47 5.73 0.81 7.78
CA ILE A 47 5.49 -0.31 6.84
C ILE A 47 6.77 -1.14 6.66
N ALA A 48 7.93 -0.49 6.46
CA ALA A 48 9.21 -1.20 6.33
C ALA A 48 9.48 -2.13 7.52
N VAL A 49 9.33 -1.60 8.73
CA VAL A 49 9.56 -2.33 9.98
C VAL A 49 8.53 -3.45 10.17
N MET A 50 7.25 -3.14 10.01
CA MET A 50 6.19 -4.13 10.26
C MET A 50 6.15 -5.21 9.19
N ALA A 51 6.39 -4.89 7.91
CA ALA A 51 6.49 -5.88 6.84
C ALA A 51 7.69 -6.82 7.07
N SER A 52 8.82 -6.28 7.51
CA SER A 52 9.99 -7.09 7.87
C SER A 52 9.74 -7.96 9.09
N ALA A 53 9.02 -7.45 10.09
CA ALA A 53 8.77 -8.16 11.35
C ALA A 53 7.77 -9.31 11.21
N VAL A 54 6.70 -9.15 10.42
CA VAL A 54 5.61 -10.14 10.38
C VAL A 54 5.29 -10.67 8.98
N GLY A 55 5.99 -10.21 7.95
CA GLY A 55 5.76 -10.64 6.57
C GLY A 55 5.91 -12.16 6.41
N HIS A 56 6.91 -12.76 7.07
CA HIS A 56 7.16 -14.19 7.06
C HIS A 56 6.11 -15.01 7.86
N ILE A 57 5.35 -14.35 8.75
CA ILE A 57 4.34 -15.01 9.59
C ILE A 57 2.97 -15.00 8.88
N SER A 58 2.57 -13.84 8.39
CA SER A 58 1.21 -13.62 7.88
C SER A 58 1.16 -13.10 6.45
N GLY A 59 2.28 -12.93 5.77
CA GLY A 59 2.32 -12.21 4.49
C GLY A 59 2.28 -10.69 4.61
N GLY A 60 1.88 -10.14 5.76
CA GLY A 60 1.97 -8.71 6.08
C GLY A 60 1.29 -7.77 5.08
N HIS A 61 0.06 -8.08 4.67
CA HIS A 61 -0.63 -7.25 3.64
C HIS A 61 -0.92 -5.82 4.11
N PHE A 62 -1.36 -5.62 5.36
CA PHE A 62 -1.70 -4.36 6.02
C PHE A 62 -2.67 -3.43 5.25
N ASN A 63 -3.17 -3.85 4.09
CA ASN A 63 -3.86 -3.00 3.14
C ASN A 63 -4.93 -3.82 2.38
N PRO A 64 -6.21 -3.39 2.37
CA PRO A 64 -7.26 -4.07 1.61
C PRO A 64 -7.01 -4.12 0.10
N ALA A 65 -6.36 -3.10 -0.49
CA ALA A 65 -6.05 -3.08 -1.92
C ALA A 65 -4.95 -4.10 -2.26
N VAL A 66 -3.94 -4.26 -1.39
CA VAL A 66 -2.94 -5.33 -1.50
C VAL A 66 -3.61 -6.69 -1.41
N THR A 67 -4.45 -6.89 -0.41
CA THR A 67 -5.20 -8.15 -0.23
C THR A 67 -6.05 -8.47 -1.44
N LEU A 68 -6.71 -7.47 -2.04
CA LEU A 68 -7.45 -7.65 -3.30
C LEU A 68 -6.53 -8.13 -4.42
N GLY A 69 -5.35 -7.55 -4.58
CA GLY A 69 -4.36 -7.97 -5.58
C GLY A 69 -4.02 -9.46 -5.47
N PHE A 70 -3.68 -9.92 -4.25
CA PHE A 70 -3.40 -11.34 -4.01
C PHE A 70 -4.62 -12.24 -4.19
N PHE A 71 -5.83 -11.75 -3.87
CA PHE A 71 -7.06 -12.49 -4.05
C PHE A 71 -7.41 -12.71 -5.52
N ILE A 72 -7.42 -11.66 -6.34
CA ILE A 72 -7.79 -11.76 -7.76
C ILE A 72 -6.76 -12.54 -8.58
N THR A 73 -5.50 -12.55 -8.16
CA THR A 73 -4.44 -13.38 -8.75
C THR A 73 -4.42 -14.81 -8.19
N ARG A 74 -5.41 -15.16 -7.35
CA ARG A 74 -5.59 -16.51 -6.75
C ARG A 74 -4.41 -16.98 -5.88
N ARG A 75 -3.71 -16.03 -5.26
CA ARG A 75 -2.56 -16.31 -4.38
C ARG A 75 -2.95 -16.49 -2.92
N ILE A 76 -4.20 -16.18 -2.56
CA ILE A 76 -4.78 -16.42 -1.24
C ILE A 76 -6.20 -16.99 -1.38
N ALA A 77 -6.60 -17.79 -0.39
CA ALA A 77 -7.97 -18.32 -0.30
C ALA A 77 -8.99 -17.21 0.01
N PRO A 78 -10.24 -17.31 -0.48
CA PRO A 78 -11.28 -16.32 -0.20
C PRO A 78 -11.53 -16.09 1.31
N SER A 79 -11.55 -17.15 2.10
CA SER A 79 -11.71 -17.07 3.55
C SER A 79 -10.59 -16.28 4.22
N LEU A 80 -9.36 -16.45 3.75
CA LEU A 80 -8.21 -15.71 4.24
C LEU A 80 -8.28 -14.22 3.84
N ALA A 81 -8.71 -13.92 2.62
CA ALA A 81 -8.92 -12.54 2.17
C ALA A 81 -9.93 -11.80 3.07
N VAL A 82 -11.06 -12.44 3.38
CA VAL A 82 -12.07 -11.89 4.30
C VAL A 82 -11.49 -11.67 5.69
N ALA A 83 -10.71 -12.62 6.22
CA ALA A 83 -10.05 -12.49 7.51
C ALA A 83 -9.07 -11.29 7.53
N TYR A 84 -8.27 -11.12 6.46
CA TYR A 84 -7.38 -9.96 6.33
C TYR A 84 -8.15 -8.65 6.33
N TRP A 85 -9.18 -8.50 5.49
CA TRP A 85 -9.98 -7.28 5.43
C TRP A 85 -10.61 -6.95 6.78
N SER A 86 -11.17 -7.93 7.46
CA SER A 86 -11.76 -7.75 8.79
C SER A 86 -10.73 -7.24 9.79
N MET A 87 -9.56 -7.86 9.87
CA MET A 87 -8.51 -7.47 10.81
C MET A 87 -7.85 -6.14 10.45
N GLN A 88 -7.74 -5.81 9.17
CA GLN A 88 -7.22 -4.53 8.70
C GLN A 88 -8.15 -3.38 9.11
N ILE A 89 -9.45 -3.53 8.90
CA ILE A 89 -10.46 -2.54 9.30
C ILE A 89 -10.52 -2.41 10.83
N THR A 90 -10.59 -3.52 11.55
CA THR A 90 -10.63 -3.51 13.03
C THR A 90 -9.38 -2.85 13.61
N GLY A 91 -8.20 -3.20 13.09
CA GLY A 91 -6.94 -2.59 13.51
C GLY A 91 -6.87 -1.09 13.22
N ALA A 92 -7.41 -0.66 12.08
CA ALA A 92 -7.46 0.75 11.71
C ALA A 92 -8.38 1.54 12.66
N VAL A 93 -9.56 1.02 12.96
CA VAL A 93 -10.52 1.64 13.89
C VAL A 93 -9.94 1.70 15.31
N ALA A 94 -9.33 0.62 15.78
CA ALA A 94 -8.70 0.57 17.10
C ALA A 94 -7.58 1.61 17.23
N ALA A 95 -6.73 1.76 16.21
CA ALA A 95 -5.68 2.78 16.21
C ALA A 95 -6.25 4.20 16.21
N ALA A 96 -7.25 4.46 15.36
CA ALA A 96 -7.91 5.77 15.32
C ALA A 96 -8.62 6.10 16.64
N ALA A 97 -9.26 5.11 17.28
CA ALA A 97 -9.88 5.28 18.60
C ALA A 97 -8.85 5.63 19.68
N LEU A 98 -7.71 4.95 19.67
CA LEU A 98 -6.60 5.24 20.58
C LEU A 98 -6.04 6.66 20.34
N LEU A 99 -5.82 7.06 19.09
CA LEU A 99 -5.39 8.43 18.77
C LEU A 99 -6.42 9.46 19.20
N ARG A 100 -7.72 9.18 19.00
CA ARG A 100 -8.80 10.04 19.47
C ARG A 100 -8.81 10.23 20.99
N TRP A 101 -8.43 9.21 21.74
CA TRP A 101 -8.30 9.29 23.20
C TRP A 101 -7.04 10.04 23.63
N LEU A 102 -5.91 9.83 22.94
CA LEU A 102 -4.60 10.40 23.31
C LEU A 102 -4.50 11.90 23.02
N TYR A 103 -5.16 12.41 21.97
CA TYR A 103 -4.97 13.79 21.52
C TYR A 103 -6.14 14.69 21.90
N PRO A 104 -5.88 15.99 22.28
CA PRO A 104 -6.92 16.98 22.55
C PRO A 104 -7.83 17.23 21.34
N ALA A 105 -9.07 17.63 21.58
CA ALA A 105 -10.06 17.91 20.54
C ALA A 105 -9.53 18.89 19.49
N ALA A 106 -8.95 20.01 19.92
CA ALA A 106 -8.40 21.02 19.00
C ALA A 106 -7.39 20.46 17.99
N THR A 107 -6.50 19.53 18.42
CA THR A 107 -5.55 18.88 17.50
C THR A 107 -6.24 17.92 16.54
N ARG A 108 -7.22 17.17 17.04
CA ARG A 108 -7.97 16.18 16.23
C ARG A 108 -8.82 16.87 15.17
N ASP A 109 -9.47 17.96 15.52
CA ASP A 109 -10.36 18.72 14.64
C ASP A 109 -9.53 19.44 13.54
N LEU A 110 -8.36 19.99 13.90
CA LEU A 110 -7.44 20.60 12.95
C LEU A 110 -6.93 19.62 11.88
N THR A 111 -6.75 18.36 12.23
CA THR A 111 -6.17 17.34 11.36
C THR A 111 -7.17 16.33 10.84
N ASN A 112 -8.46 16.48 11.16
CA ASN A 112 -9.47 15.44 10.92
C ASN A 112 -8.98 14.05 11.37
N LEU A 113 -8.27 13.99 12.51
CA LEU A 113 -7.69 12.77 13.07
C LEU A 113 -6.69 12.07 12.09
N GLY A 114 -6.07 12.79 11.19
CA GLY A 114 -5.20 12.26 10.14
C GLY A 114 -5.93 11.58 8.98
N SER A 115 -7.23 11.86 8.81
CA SER A 115 -8.00 11.42 7.63
C SER A 115 -7.38 12.01 6.36
N PRO A 116 -7.33 11.25 5.27
CA PRO A 116 -6.96 11.81 3.98
C PRO A 116 -8.04 12.78 3.49
N GLY A 117 -7.65 13.74 2.67
CA GLY A 117 -8.53 14.76 2.10
C GLY A 117 -7.95 15.32 0.81
N LEU A 118 -8.82 15.80 -0.08
CA LEU A 118 -8.39 16.53 -1.27
C LEU A 118 -7.97 17.94 -0.89
N SER A 119 -6.78 18.34 -1.36
CA SER A 119 -6.32 19.72 -1.18
C SER A 119 -7.04 20.69 -2.11
N GLY A 120 -7.07 21.98 -1.75
CA GLY A 120 -7.68 23.02 -2.59
C GLY A 120 -7.10 23.00 -4.01
N GLY A 121 -7.98 23.02 -5.02
CA GLY A 121 -7.62 22.95 -6.42
C GLY A 121 -7.44 21.53 -7.01
N VAL A 122 -7.49 20.49 -6.18
CA VAL A 122 -7.48 19.10 -6.67
C VAL A 122 -8.91 18.64 -6.85
N SER A 123 -9.29 18.29 -8.08
CA SER A 123 -10.60 17.72 -8.35
C SER A 123 -10.70 16.26 -7.89
N VAL A 124 -11.91 15.79 -7.66
CA VAL A 124 -12.19 14.39 -7.25
C VAL A 124 -11.59 13.38 -8.24
N TRP A 125 -11.67 13.67 -9.54
CA TRP A 125 -11.09 12.80 -10.58
C TRP A 125 -9.56 12.78 -10.56
N GLN A 126 -8.93 13.92 -10.32
CA GLN A 126 -7.48 13.99 -10.11
C GLN A 126 -7.07 13.19 -8.86
N GLY A 127 -7.81 13.35 -7.77
CA GLY A 127 -7.59 12.57 -6.55
C GLY A 127 -7.71 11.07 -6.79
N LEU A 128 -8.73 10.63 -7.52
CA LEU A 128 -8.92 9.23 -7.88
C LEU A 128 -7.74 8.66 -8.67
N VAL A 129 -7.28 9.40 -9.69
CA VAL A 129 -6.14 8.97 -10.52
C VAL A 129 -4.86 8.92 -9.70
N ILE A 130 -4.62 9.92 -8.86
CA ILE A 130 -3.43 9.95 -7.98
C ILE A 130 -3.43 8.72 -7.07
N GLU A 131 -4.50 8.48 -6.32
CA GLU A 131 -4.60 7.32 -5.41
C GLU A 131 -4.44 5.99 -6.15
N ALA A 132 -4.98 5.89 -7.38
CA ALA A 132 -4.83 4.70 -8.21
C ALA A 132 -3.36 4.49 -8.64
N VAL A 133 -2.67 5.54 -9.09
CA VAL A 133 -1.27 5.46 -9.54
C VAL A 133 -0.34 5.14 -8.37
N LEU A 134 -0.50 5.81 -7.23
CA LEU A 134 0.32 5.53 -6.04
C LEU A 134 0.11 4.09 -5.56
N THR A 135 -1.13 3.63 -5.50
CA THR A 135 -1.41 2.24 -5.11
C THR A 135 -0.92 1.23 -6.13
N PHE A 136 -0.92 1.59 -7.41
CA PHE A 136 -0.31 0.77 -8.46
C PHE A 136 1.19 0.57 -8.18
N PHE A 137 1.96 1.63 -7.91
CA PHE A 137 3.37 1.51 -7.56
C PHE A 137 3.60 0.67 -6.30
N LEU A 138 2.82 0.91 -5.26
CA LEU A 138 2.91 0.14 -4.03
C LEU A 138 2.71 -1.36 -4.28
N VAL A 139 1.63 -1.75 -4.96
CA VAL A 139 1.31 -3.16 -5.20
C VAL A 139 2.29 -3.80 -6.19
N TRP A 140 2.75 -3.05 -7.18
CA TRP A 140 3.80 -3.50 -8.09
C TRP A 140 5.07 -3.89 -7.35
N VAL A 141 5.57 -3.03 -6.45
CA VAL A 141 6.77 -3.32 -5.65
C VAL A 141 6.54 -4.50 -4.70
N ILE A 142 5.36 -4.61 -4.11
CA ILE A 142 5.01 -5.77 -3.27
C ILE A 142 5.09 -7.07 -4.08
N PHE A 143 4.52 -7.10 -5.28
CA PHE A 143 4.57 -8.28 -6.13
C PHE A 143 6.02 -8.60 -6.55
N ALA A 144 6.79 -7.59 -6.94
CA ALA A 144 8.16 -7.75 -7.38
C ALA A 144 9.11 -8.24 -6.28
N THR A 145 8.90 -7.84 -5.03
CA THR A 145 9.85 -8.10 -3.94
C THR A 145 9.39 -9.19 -2.98
N ALA A 146 8.10 -9.33 -2.75
CA ALA A 146 7.54 -10.27 -1.78
C ALA A 146 6.86 -11.48 -2.43
N ALA A 147 6.12 -11.28 -3.55
CA ALA A 147 5.32 -12.34 -4.16
C ALA A 147 6.09 -13.13 -5.24
N ASP A 148 7.00 -12.49 -5.97
CA ASP A 148 7.76 -13.12 -7.05
C ASP A 148 8.80 -14.09 -6.50
N PRO A 149 8.76 -15.39 -6.86
CA PRO A 149 9.79 -16.35 -6.50
C PRO A 149 11.18 -15.99 -7.04
N GLY A 150 11.24 -15.36 -8.22
CA GLY A 150 12.46 -14.85 -8.85
C GLY A 150 12.96 -13.52 -8.31
N GLY A 151 12.20 -12.89 -7.43
CA GLY A 151 12.55 -11.60 -6.82
C GLY A 151 13.86 -11.69 -6.04
N ALA A 152 14.90 -11.00 -6.52
CA ALA A 152 16.26 -11.07 -5.97
C ALA A 152 16.38 -10.46 -4.56
N PHE A 153 15.40 -9.69 -4.11
CA PHE A 153 15.51 -8.83 -2.91
C PHE A 153 14.51 -9.18 -1.81
N LYS A 154 14.11 -10.43 -1.67
CA LYS A 154 13.14 -10.86 -0.63
C LYS A 154 13.58 -10.47 0.78
N SER A 155 14.87 -10.51 1.08
CA SER A 155 15.42 -10.13 2.40
C SER A 155 15.22 -8.67 2.74
N ILE A 156 15.08 -7.79 1.74
CA ILE A 156 14.85 -6.35 1.94
C ILE A 156 13.47 -5.90 1.45
N ALA A 157 12.56 -6.83 1.17
CA ALA A 157 11.22 -6.52 0.65
C ALA A 157 10.49 -5.49 1.52
N GLY A 158 10.53 -5.64 2.84
CA GLY A 158 9.92 -4.67 3.75
C GLY A 158 10.47 -3.27 3.57
N LEU A 159 11.79 -3.12 3.40
CA LEU A 159 12.42 -1.82 3.17
C LEU A 159 11.98 -1.22 1.82
N ALA A 160 12.00 -2.00 0.74
CA ALA A 160 11.57 -1.55 -0.58
C ALA A 160 10.10 -1.09 -0.56
N ILE A 161 9.21 -1.86 0.05
CA ILE A 161 7.79 -1.52 0.21
C ILE A 161 7.61 -0.24 1.02
N GLY A 162 8.31 -0.11 2.14
CA GLY A 162 8.22 1.09 2.98
C GLY A 162 8.78 2.33 2.30
N LEU A 163 9.89 2.22 1.56
CA LEU A 163 10.41 3.34 0.77
C LEU A 163 9.45 3.75 -0.34
N THR A 164 8.76 2.80 -0.97
CA THR A 164 7.69 3.13 -1.94
C THR A 164 6.60 3.95 -1.28
N VAL A 165 6.12 3.55 -0.10
CA VAL A 165 5.14 4.36 0.67
C VAL A 165 5.69 5.75 0.97
N THR A 166 6.98 5.87 1.33
CA THR A 166 7.61 7.18 1.56
C THR A 166 7.57 8.06 0.30
N LEU A 167 7.96 7.52 -0.86
CA LEU A 167 7.95 8.23 -2.14
C LEU A 167 6.53 8.66 -2.53
N ASP A 168 5.58 7.75 -2.38
CA ASP A 168 4.18 7.99 -2.69
C ASP A 168 3.57 9.09 -1.80
N VAL A 169 3.90 9.11 -0.50
CA VAL A 169 3.45 10.19 0.40
C VAL A 169 4.14 11.51 0.09
N LEU A 170 5.41 11.51 -0.29
CA LEU A 170 6.10 12.74 -0.73
C LEU A 170 5.43 13.36 -1.96
N MET A 171 4.99 12.55 -2.91
CA MET A 171 4.33 13.03 -4.13
C MET A 171 2.86 13.37 -3.89
N GLY A 172 2.08 12.44 -3.36
CA GLY A 172 0.63 12.54 -3.28
C GLY A 172 0.10 13.14 -2.00
N GLY A 173 0.91 13.18 -0.94
CA GLY A 173 0.50 13.70 0.36
C GLY A 173 -0.08 15.10 0.31
N PRO A 174 0.55 16.08 -0.37
CA PRO A 174 0.03 17.42 -0.53
C PRO A 174 -1.26 17.52 -1.35
N MET A 175 -1.62 16.49 -2.12
CA MET A 175 -2.76 16.50 -3.02
C MET A 175 -3.97 15.75 -2.48
N THR A 176 -3.75 14.54 -1.96
CA THR A 176 -4.82 13.63 -1.53
C THR A 176 -4.63 13.10 -0.12
N GLY A 177 -3.49 13.37 0.52
CA GLY A 177 -3.07 12.69 1.74
C GLY A 177 -2.45 11.31 1.50
N ALA A 178 -2.32 10.87 0.24
CA ALA A 178 -1.67 9.63 -0.20
C ALA A 178 -2.05 8.43 0.67
N ALA A 179 -3.32 8.07 0.65
CA ALA A 179 -3.78 6.97 1.52
C ALA A 179 -3.34 5.61 1.00
N MET A 180 -3.47 5.35 -0.31
CA MET A 180 -3.14 4.08 -0.98
C MET A 180 -3.73 2.82 -0.32
N ASN A 181 -4.58 3.02 0.68
CA ASN A 181 -4.99 1.96 1.59
C ASN A 181 -6.39 2.27 2.16
N PRO A 182 -7.42 1.53 1.73
CA PRO A 182 -8.78 1.72 2.22
C PRO A 182 -8.93 1.65 3.74
N ALA A 183 -8.21 0.77 4.42
CA ALA A 183 -8.27 0.68 5.88
C ALA A 183 -7.58 1.89 6.56
N ARG A 184 -6.49 2.40 5.96
CA ARG A 184 -5.80 3.61 6.44
C ARG A 184 -6.69 4.85 6.34
N ALA A 185 -7.54 4.91 5.32
CA ALA A 185 -8.52 5.97 5.19
C ALA A 185 -9.69 5.78 6.17
N PHE A 186 -10.26 4.58 6.22
CA PHE A 186 -11.49 4.27 6.95
C PHE A 186 -11.42 4.55 8.45
N GLY A 187 -10.37 4.09 9.13
CA GLY A 187 -10.25 4.23 10.58
C GLY A 187 -10.37 5.68 11.05
N PRO A 188 -9.49 6.59 10.57
CA PRO A 188 -9.58 8.02 10.87
C PRO A 188 -10.89 8.67 10.40
N GLN A 189 -11.37 8.38 9.17
CA GLN A 189 -12.63 8.92 8.64
C GLN A 189 -13.84 8.59 9.54
N LEU A 190 -13.92 7.34 10.00
CA LEU A 190 -14.99 6.90 10.89
C LEU A 190 -15.00 7.69 12.21
N LEU A 191 -13.82 7.84 12.83
CA LEU A 191 -13.70 8.45 14.16
C LEU A 191 -13.70 9.99 14.12
N SER A 192 -13.28 10.60 13.02
CA SER A 192 -13.38 12.06 12.80
C SER A 192 -14.71 12.47 12.18
N ARG A 193 -15.47 11.53 11.62
CA ARG A 193 -16.67 11.76 10.80
C ARG A 193 -16.40 12.58 9.53
N HIS A 194 -15.18 12.51 9.01
CA HIS A 194 -14.78 13.22 7.79
C HIS A 194 -14.97 12.33 6.56
N TRP A 195 -16.12 12.47 5.88
CA TRP A 195 -16.54 11.61 4.78
C TRP A 195 -16.57 12.32 3.41
N THR A 196 -16.13 13.58 3.35
CA THR A 196 -16.09 14.34 2.09
C THR A 196 -15.27 13.60 1.07
N ASP A 197 -15.85 13.33 -0.09
CA ASP A 197 -15.24 12.60 -1.21
C ASP A 197 -14.61 11.23 -0.84
N ALA A 198 -15.07 10.63 0.25
CA ALA A 198 -14.46 9.44 0.86
C ALA A 198 -14.23 8.28 -0.13
N TRP A 199 -15.09 8.11 -1.11
CA TRP A 199 -15.01 7.05 -2.11
C TRP A 199 -13.70 7.05 -2.93
N VAL A 200 -13.03 8.21 -3.05
CA VAL A 200 -11.74 8.35 -3.73
C VAL A 200 -10.70 7.40 -3.14
N TRP A 201 -10.64 7.32 -1.81
CA TRP A 201 -9.67 6.51 -1.07
C TRP A 201 -10.05 5.03 -0.93
N TYR A 202 -11.14 4.63 -1.53
CA TYR A 202 -11.54 3.24 -1.70
C TYR A 202 -11.36 2.81 -3.16
N VAL A 203 -12.02 3.52 -4.08
CA VAL A 203 -12.02 3.16 -5.50
C VAL A 203 -10.62 3.31 -6.11
N GLY A 204 -9.93 4.43 -5.88
CA GLY A 204 -8.59 4.66 -6.41
C GLY A 204 -7.62 3.53 -6.03
N PRO A 205 -7.42 3.26 -4.73
CA PRO A 205 -6.55 2.18 -4.29
C PRO A 205 -6.96 0.79 -4.80
N PHE A 206 -8.25 0.46 -4.80
CA PHE A 206 -8.68 -0.84 -5.33
C PHE A 206 -8.40 -0.99 -6.83
N VAL A 207 -8.66 0.05 -7.63
CA VAL A 207 -8.36 0.03 -9.06
C VAL A 207 -6.85 -0.06 -9.32
N GLY A 208 -6.06 0.80 -8.68
CA GLY A 208 -4.60 0.80 -8.85
C GLY A 208 -3.96 -0.51 -8.41
N GLY A 209 -4.35 -1.02 -7.24
CA GLY A 209 -3.83 -2.28 -6.70
C GLY A 209 -4.22 -3.50 -7.55
N ALA A 210 -5.47 -3.56 -8.00
CA ALA A 210 -5.94 -4.64 -8.88
C ALA A 210 -5.18 -4.62 -10.22
N LEU A 211 -5.03 -3.44 -10.82
CA LEU A 211 -4.32 -3.29 -12.09
C LEU A 211 -2.86 -3.72 -11.96
N ALA A 212 -2.14 -3.25 -10.93
CA ALA A 212 -0.75 -3.63 -10.70
C ALA A 212 -0.59 -5.14 -10.52
N ALA A 213 -1.43 -5.76 -9.67
CA ALA A 213 -1.39 -7.18 -9.41
C ALA A 213 -1.63 -8.02 -10.68
N VAL A 214 -2.66 -7.66 -11.47
CA VAL A 214 -2.99 -8.37 -12.71
C VAL A 214 -1.88 -8.21 -13.75
N VAL A 215 -1.37 -6.99 -13.94
CA VAL A 215 -0.31 -6.74 -14.93
C VAL A 215 0.98 -7.45 -14.52
N TYR A 216 1.38 -7.39 -13.24
CA TYR A 216 2.57 -8.09 -12.76
C TYR A 216 2.44 -9.61 -12.89
N GLU A 217 1.28 -10.16 -12.49
CA GLU A 217 0.98 -11.59 -12.61
C GLU A 217 1.10 -12.06 -14.06
N TYR A 218 0.51 -11.30 -14.99
CA TYR A 218 0.48 -11.66 -16.41
C TYR A 218 1.85 -11.57 -17.07
N LEU A 219 2.66 -10.54 -16.76
CA LEU A 219 3.93 -10.29 -17.42
C LEU A 219 5.08 -11.13 -16.85
N TYR A 220 5.08 -11.40 -15.54
CA TYR A 220 6.26 -11.95 -14.86
C TYR A 220 6.04 -13.27 -14.13
N LEU A 221 4.81 -13.55 -13.65
CA LEU A 221 4.57 -14.68 -12.78
C LEU A 221 3.89 -15.87 -13.46
N ARG A 222 3.29 -15.67 -14.63
CA ARG A 222 2.79 -16.79 -15.44
C ARG A 222 3.94 -17.47 -16.16
N PRO A 223 4.04 -18.82 -16.10
CA PRO A 223 5.00 -19.52 -16.91
C PRO A 223 4.74 -19.21 -18.39
N PRO A 224 5.81 -19.08 -19.23
CA PRO A 224 5.63 -18.97 -20.66
C PRO A 224 4.83 -20.19 -21.19
N PRO A 225 4.04 -20.04 -22.26
CA PRO A 225 3.37 -21.16 -22.89
C PRO A 225 4.42 -22.26 -23.16
N ILE A 226 4.12 -23.49 -22.77
CA ILE A 226 4.97 -24.63 -23.13
C ILE A 226 5.03 -24.64 -24.66
N PRO A 227 6.24 -24.55 -25.28
CA PRO A 227 6.33 -24.68 -26.73
C PRO A 227 5.65 -26.01 -27.11
N VAL A 228 4.61 -25.95 -27.91
CA VAL A 228 4.05 -27.15 -28.51
C VAL A 228 5.14 -27.64 -29.44
N GLY A 229 5.88 -28.65 -29.00
CA GLY A 229 6.85 -29.34 -29.89
C GLY A 229 6.11 -29.79 -31.14
N PRO A 230 6.83 -29.99 -32.25
CA PRO A 230 6.22 -30.61 -33.43
C PRO A 230 5.50 -31.88 -32.98
N PRO A 231 4.32 -32.20 -33.54
CA PRO A 231 3.60 -33.40 -33.17
C PRO A 231 4.56 -34.56 -33.21
N ASP A 232 4.56 -35.37 -32.16
CA ASP A 232 5.39 -36.60 -32.09
C ASP A 232 5.09 -37.43 -33.33
N THR A 233 6.01 -37.42 -34.27
CA THR A 233 5.82 -38.11 -35.58
C THR A 233 5.93 -39.61 -35.45
N GLY A 234 6.11 -40.12 -34.21
CA GLY A 234 6.29 -41.57 -33.98
C GLY A 234 7.55 -42.15 -34.62
N VAL A 235 8.43 -41.31 -35.15
CA VAL A 235 9.72 -41.77 -35.70
C VAL A 235 10.66 -41.97 -34.52
N ILE A 236 10.79 -43.22 -34.09
CA ILE A 236 11.82 -43.65 -33.12
C ILE A 236 13.16 -43.55 -33.86
N GLU A 237 13.90 -42.50 -33.58
CA GLU A 237 15.31 -42.48 -34.01
C GLU A 237 16.06 -43.68 -33.36
N PRO A 238 16.76 -44.52 -34.14
CA PRO A 238 17.54 -45.62 -33.58
C PRO A 238 18.60 -45.05 -32.64
N ARG A 239 18.72 -45.61 -31.45
CA ARG A 239 19.76 -45.19 -30.49
C ARG A 239 21.15 -45.40 -31.07
N PRO A 240 22.08 -44.49 -30.80
CA PRO A 240 23.48 -44.71 -31.13
C PRO A 240 23.96 -45.98 -30.41
N GLY A 241 24.04 -47.08 -31.08
CA GLY A 241 24.42 -48.38 -30.56
C GLY A 241 23.70 -49.59 -31.21
N ASP A 242 22.56 -49.36 -31.85
CA ASP A 242 21.79 -50.47 -32.48
C ASP A 242 22.38 -50.94 -33.85
N ALA A 243 23.44 -50.27 -34.30
CA ALA A 243 24.12 -50.60 -35.60
C ALA A 243 25.33 -51.53 -35.49
N ALA A 244 25.55 -52.20 -34.35
CA ALA A 244 26.75 -53.00 -34.13
C ALA A 244 26.46 -54.50 -33.83
N VAL A 245 25.43 -55.10 -34.45
CA VAL A 245 25.28 -56.60 -34.46
C VAL A 245 24.75 -57.00 -35.82
N SER A 246 25.65 -57.21 -36.76
CA SER A 246 25.48 -58.06 -37.91
C SER A 246 26.83 -58.63 -38.36
#